data_518620d98cda07df1e97c0eeb3534465
#
_entry.id   518620d98cda07df1e97c0eeb3534465
#
_cell.length_a   1.000
_cell.length_b   1.000
_cell.length_c   1.000
_cell.angle_alpha   90.00
_cell.angle_beta   90.00
_cell.angle_gamma   90.00
#
_symmetry.space_group_name_H-M   'P 1'
#
loop_
_entity.id
_entity.type
_entity.pdbx_description
1 polymer ?
#
loop_
_entity_poly.entity_id
_entity_poly.type
_entity_poly.pdbx_seq_one_letter_code
_entity_poly.pdbx_strand_id
1 'polypeptide(L)'
;MTDDPRGVVAQLQSDADISPEFFVSLHRELTALGWERIRTNAVAERFADAARDAGFVTAQRLVLLERPRLTVAGLASDGDSAFVVRATTYHGSSPRMRRMLDACARIDASSFPATWSLDARALRDAATATPRHRFFTVTATHGDTDGDTDDEALSGYLLCGADSTHGFIQRLAVHPRQRARGIARELLARSLGWLGALGVRSAWVNTEPDNAAALHLYLGTGFQRHATGLVVVERAAA
;
A
#
# COMPACT_ATOMS: atom_id res chain seq x y z
N MET A 1 -14.73 4.41 -26.55
CA MET A 1 -13.91 3.19 -26.63
C MET A 1 -12.51 3.62 -26.25
N THR A 2 -12.19 3.57 -24.96
CA THR A 2 -10.84 3.88 -24.47
C THR A 2 -10.03 2.60 -24.62
N ASP A 3 -9.15 2.59 -25.62
CA ASP A 3 -8.10 1.58 -25.80
C ASP A 3 -7.11 1.72 -24.63
N ASP A 4 -7.44 1.16 -23.49
CA ASP A 4 -6.48 1.03 -22.39
C ASP A 4 -5.64 -0.22 -22.69
N PRO A 5 -4.34 -0.09 -23.01
CA PRO A 5 -3.51 -1.23 -23.38
C PRO A 5 -3.49 -2.24 -22.22
N ARG A 6 -3.61 -3.52 -22.55
CA ARG A 6 -3.56 -4.61 -21.57
C ARG A 6 -2.29 -4.51 -20.73
N GLY A 7 -2.42 -4.02 -19.50
CA GLY A 7 -1.30 -3.85 -18.57
C GLY A 7 -1.23 -4.98 -17.56
N VAL A 8 -0.02 -5.39 -17.20
CA VAL A 8 0.26 -6.34 -16.12
C VAL A 8 1.28 -5.77 -15.15
N VAL A 9 1.11 -6.07 -13.86
CA VAL A 9 2.12 -5.78 -12.84
C VAL A 9 2.83 -7.08 -12.48
N ALA A 10 4.09 -7.18 -12.89
CA ALA A 10 4.96 -8.29 -12.52
C ALA A 10 5.44 -8.13 -11.08
N GLN A 11 5.20 -9.14 -10.24
CA GLN A 11 5.65 -9.16 -8.85
C GLN A 11 7.05 -9.75 -8.78
N LEU A 12 8.06 -8.90 -8.58
CA LEU A 12 9.45 -9.32 -8.42
C LEU A 12 9.78 -9.48 -6.93
N GLN A 13 10.48 -10.57 -6.60
CA GLN A 13 10.96 -10.80 -5.23
C GLN A 13 12.25 -10.02 -5.01
N SER A 14 12.41 -9.45 -3.82
CA SER A 14 13.52 -8.53 -3.51
C SER A 14 14.90 -9.18 -3.44
N ASP A 15 14.98 -10.48 -3.31
CA ASP A 15 16.18 -11.31 -3.21
C ASP A 15 16.54 -12.04 -4.53
N ALA A 16 15.74 -11.85 -5.59
CA ALA A 16 16.03 -12.39 -6.89
C ALA A 16 17.31 -11.74 -7.49
N ASP A 17 18.05 -12.53 -8.24
CA ASP A 17 19.15 -12.02 -9.08
C ASP A 17 18.55 -11.33 -10.31
N ILE A 18 18.35 -10.02 -10.19
CA ILE A 18 17.67 -9.19 -11.20
C ILE A 18 18.73 -8.56 -12.10
N SER A 19 19.06 -9.28 -13.17
CA SER A 19 19.98 -8.83 -14.23
C SER A 19 19.22 -8.23 -15.42
N PRO A 20 19.91 -7.58 -16.38
CA PRO A 20 19.30 -7.13 -17.64
C PRO A 20 18.62 -8.28 -18.40
N GLU A 21 19.24 -9.46 -18.43
CA GLU A 21 18.70 -10.65 -19.11
C GLU A 21 17.39 -11.12 -18.48
N PHE A 22 17.25 -11.00 -17.16
CA PHE A 22 16.01 -11.25 -16.47
C PHE A 22 14.88 -10.34 -16.98
N PHE A 23 15.11 -9.05 -17.10
CA PHE A 23 14.11 -8.10 -17.61
C PHE A 23 13.78 -8.35 -19.09
N VAL A 24 14.76 -8.72 -19.92
CA VAL A 24 14.53 -9.11 -21.31
C VAL A 24 13.63 -10.35 -21.40
N SER A 25 13.90 -11.37 -20.56
CA SER A 25 13.09 -12.59 -20.50
C SER A 25 11.68 -12.31 -20.05
N LEU A 26 11.52 -11.54 -18.96
CA LEU A 26 10.24 -11.10 -18.42
C LEU A 26 9.39 -10.40 -19.49
N HIS A 27 9.99 -9.44 -20.21
CA HIS A 27 9.30 -8.72 -21.27
C HIS A 27 8.85 -9.68 -22.38
N ARG A 28 9.73 -10.54 -22.89
CA ARG A 28 9.41 -11.50 -23.95
C ARG A 28 8.28 -12.44 -23.55
N GLU A 29 8.32 -13.01 -22.35
CA GLU A 29 7.34 -13.98 -21.87
C GLU A 29 5.96 -13.33 -21.69
N LEU A 30 5.90 -12.15 -21.08
CA LEU A 30 4.62 -11.46 -20.85
C LEU A 30 4.03 -10.92 -22.16
N THR A 31 4.86 -10.44 -23.08
CA THR A 31 4.40 -10.03 -24.43
C THR A 31 3.84 -11.23 -25.20
N ALA A 32 4.47 -12.41 -25.13
CA ALA A 32 3.96 -13.63 -25.74
C ALA A 32 2.59 -14.08 -25.18
N LEU A 33 2.26 -13.68 -23.95
CA LEU A 33 0.95 -13.88 -23.33
C LEU A 33 -0.08 -12.79 -23.70
N GLY A 34 0.29 -11.84 -24.56
CA GLY A 34 -0.59 -10.79 -25.06
C GLY A 34 -0.70 -9.56 -24.16
N TRP A 35 0.27 -9.35 -23.26
CA TRP A 35 0.34 -8.13 -22.47
C TRP A 35 1.05 -7.02 -23.26
N GLU A 36 0.42 -5.85 -23.32
CA GLU A 36 0.90 -4.71 -24.11
C GLU A 36 1.74 -3.72 -23.28
N ARG A 37 1.53 -3.72 -21.97
CA ARG A 37 2.31 -2.90 -21.01
C ARG A 37 2.70 -3.74 -19.81
N ILE A 38 3.97 -3.80 -19.53
CA ILE A 38 4.53 -4.56 -18.42
C ILE A 38 5.12 -3.56 -17.43
N ARG A 39 4.62 -3.60 -16.19
CA ARG A 39 5.10 -2.79 -15.07
C ARG A 39 5.56 -3.73 -13.96
N THR A 40 6.56 -3.34 -13.18
CA THR A 40 6.97 -4.08 -11.98
C THR A 40 6.27 -3.55 -10.74
N ASN A 41 6.26 -4.33 -9.64
CA ASN A 41 6.12 -3.76 -8.30
C ASN A 41 7.32 -2.83 -8.00
N ALA A 42 7.28 -2.11 -6.89
CA ALA A 42 8.40 -1.30 -6.44
C ALA A 42 9.60 -2.21 -6.09
N VAL A 43 10.73 -2.00 -6.75
CA VAL A 43 11.99 -2.74 -6.56
C VAL A 43 13.08 -1.79 -6.10
N ALA A 44 14.15 -2.32 -5.52
CA ALA A 44 15.29 -1.51 -5.07
C ALA A 44 15.90 -0.72 -6.25
N GLU A 45 16.22 0.55 -6.00
CA GLU A 45 16.73 1.47 -7.03
C GLU A 45 18.00 0.94 -7.74
N ARG A 46 18.79 0.10 -7.05
CA ARG A 46 19.96 -0.57 -7.66
C ARG A 46 19.64 -1.40 -8.92
N PHE A 47 18.39 -1.78 -9.13
CA PHE A 47 17.96 -2.53 -10.31
C PHE A 47 17.50 -1.64 -11.47
N ALA A 48 17.47 -0.32 -11.27
CA ALA A 48 17.04 0.63 -12.30
C ALA A 48 17.93 0.60 -13.55
N ASP A 49 19.23 0.38 -13.39
CA ASP A 49 20.17 0.31 -14.52
C ASP A 49 19.97 -0.97 -15.32
N ALA A 50 19.87 -2.12 -14.66
CA ALA A 50 19.58 -3.39 -15.32
C ALA A 50 18.24 -3.36 -16.09
N ALA A 51 17.22 -2.73 -15.54
CA ALA A 51 15.93 -2.54 -16.20
C ALA A 51 16.07 -1.62 -17.44
N ARG A 52 16.84 -0.54 -17.31
CA ARG A 52 17.09 0.41 -18.43
C ARG A 52 17.84 -0.25 -19.58
N ASP A 53 18.86 -1.04 -19.28
CA ASP A 53 19.64 -1.79 -20.27
C ASP A 53 18.75 -2.80 -21.03
N ALA A 54 17.70 -3.29 -20.38
CA ALA A 54 16.67 -4.13 -20.99
C ALA A 54 15.53 -3.32 -21.66
N GLY A 55 15.64 -2.00 -21.80
CA GLY A 55 14.67 -1.13 -22.47
C GLY A 55 13.42 -0.77 -21.62
N PHE A 56 13.47 -0.99 -20.31
CA PHE A 56 12.45 -0.46 -19.40
C PHE A 56 12.75 0.99 -19.06
N VAL A 57 11.70 1.77 -18.78
CA VAL A 57 11.81 3.13 -18.28
C VAL A 57 11.36 3.20 -16.82
N THR A 58 11.91 4.13 -16.07
CA THR A 58 11.43 4.39 -14.70
C THR A 58 10.09 5.10 -14.78
N ALA A 59 9.02 4.42 -14.39
CA ALA A 59 7.67 4.96 -14.31
C ALA A 59 7.46 5.77 -13.03
N GLN A 60 8.08 5.35 -11.92
CA GLN A 60 7.94 6.02 -10.63
C GLN A 60 9.19 5.81 -9.77
N ARG A 61 9.55 6.85 -8.99
CA ARG A 61 10.52 6.77 -7.91
C ARG A 61 9.80 6.90 -6.58
N LEU A 62 10.22 6.12 -5.58
CA LEU A 62 9.63 6.11 -4.26
C LEU A 62 10.70 6.27 -3.20
N VAL A 63 10.38 7.04 -2.16
CA VAL A 63 11.17 7.09 -0.93
C VAL A 63 10.77 5.89 -0.08
N LEU A 64 11.75 5.10 0.33
CA LEU A 64 11.58 4.05 1.31
C LEU A 64 11.83 4.64 2.71
N LEU A 65 10.92 4.36 3.65
CA LEU A 65 11.07 4.77 5.04
C LEU A 65 11.00 3.55 5.95
N GLU A 66 11.81 3.57 6.99
CA GLU A 66 11.83 2.55 8.02
C GLU A 66 11.57 3.18 9.39
N ARG A 67 10.73 2.55 10.19
CA ARG A 67 10.66 2.80 11.63
C ARG A 67 11.32 1.63 12.36
N PRO A 68 12.55 1.81 12.86
CA PRO A 68 13.25 0.78 13.60
C PRO A 68 12.68 0.63 15.02
N ARG A 69 12.91 -0.53 15.64
CA ARG A 69 12.63 -0.79 17.06
C ARG A 69 11.17 -0.54 17.45
N LEU A 70 10.26 -1.30 16.85
CA LEU A 70 8.87 -1.29 17.26
C LEU A 70 8.76 -1.87 18.69
N THR A 71 8.49 -1.00 19.65
CA THR A 71 8.20 -1.41 21.03
C THR A 71 6.74 -1.16 21.34
N VAL A 72 6.10 -2.08 22.08
CA VAL A 72 4.68 -1.97 22.45
C VAL A 72 4.41 -0.72 23.30
N ALA A 73 5.38 -0.28 24.10
CA ALA A 73 5.24 0.80 25.07
C ALA A 73 5.14 2.23 24.50
N GLY A 74 5.46 2.45 23.23
CA GLY A 74 5.44 3.78 22.60
C GLY A 74 4.28 4.00 21.62
N LEU A 75 3.33 3.08 21.53
CA LEU A 75 2.30 3.00 20.50
C LEU A 75 0.87 3.01 21.04
N ALA A 76 0.71 3.30 22.34
CA ALA A 76 -0.62 3.53 22.89
C ALA A 76 -1.22 4.77 22.19
N SER A 77 -2.31 4.60 21.44
CA SER A 77 -3.17 5.73 21.16
C SER A 77 -3.64 6.27 22.50
N ASP A 78 -3.51 7.57 22.71
CA ASP A 78 -4.14 8.21 23.86
C ASP A 78 -5.58 7.74 23.89
N GLY A 79 -6.01 7.18 25.04
CA GLY A 79 -7.27 6.42 25.17
C GLY A 79 -8.57 7.21 24.86
N ASP A 80 -8.45 8.43 24.39
CA ASP A 80 -9.51 9.37 24.03
C ASP A 80 -9.54 9.64 22.51
N SER A 81 -9.36 8.57 21.70
CA SER A 81 -9.46 8.71 20.24
C SER A 81 -10.91 9.07 19.85
N ALA A 82 -11.06 10.21 19.15
CA ALA A 82 -12.33 10.63 18.56
C ALA A 82 -12.85 9.69 17.46
N PHE A 83 -12.12 8.59 17.17
CA PHE A 83 -12.40 7.69 16.07
C PHE A 83 -12.61 6.25 16.55
N VAL A 84 -13.61 5.59 15.97
CA VAL A 84 -13.79 4.14 16.12
C VAL A 84 -12.98 3.43 15.05
N VAL A 85 -11.89 2.79 15.45
CA VAL A 85 -11.05 1.99 14.56
C VAL A 85 -11.42 0.52 14.70
N ARG A 86 -11.82 -0.11 13.60
CA ARG A 86 -12.05 -1.56 13.54
C ARG A 86 -10.85 -2.25 12.89
N ALA A 87 -10.40 -3.35 13.49
CA ALA A 87 -9.31 -4.17 12.97
C ALA A 87 -9.88 -5.50 12.45
N THR A 88 -9.58 -5.84 11.20
CA THR A 88 -10.11 -7.03 10.53
C THR A 88 -9.00 -7.74 9.76
N THR A 89 -8.86 -9.05 9.96
CA THR A 89 -7.99 -9.91 9.13
C THR A 89 -8.82 -10.45 7.96
N TYR A 90 -8.24 -10.47 6.77
CA TYR A 90 -8.89 -11.08 5.62
C TYR A 90 -8.93 -12.61 5.78
N HIS A 91 -10.12 -13.19 5.80
CA HIS A 91 -10.37 -14.63 5.87
C HIS A 91 -11.44 -15.01 4.84
N GLY A 92 -11.01 -15.28 3.62
CA GLY A 92 -11.93 -15.73 2.57
C GLY A 92 -12.95 -14.67 2.10
N SER A 93 -14.00 -15.12 1.41
CA SER A 93 -14.92 -14.26 0.65
C SER A 93 -16.32 -14.14 1.26
N SER A 94 -16.44 -13.97 2.58
CA SER A 94 -17.76 -13.74 3.20
C SER A 94 -18.39 -12.45 2.66
N PRO A 95 -19.74 -12.32 2.68
CA PRO A 95 -20.42 -11.10 2.24
C PRO A 95 -19.95 -9.84 2.99
N ARG A 96 -19.68 -9.96 4.29
CA ARG A 96 -19.14 -8.88 5.11
C ARG A 96 -17.74 -8.46 4.65
N MET A 97 -16.90 -9.44 4.32
CA MET A 97 -15.54 -9.18 3.83
C MET A 97 -15.56 -8.49 2.48
N ARG A 98 -16.43 -8.94 1.57
CA ARG A 98 -16.60 -8.28 0.26
C ARG A 98 -17.02 -6.83 0.42
N ARG A 99 -18.07 -6.54 1.22
CA ARG A 99 -18.51 -5.16 1.49
C ARG A 99 -17.38 -4.29 2.05
N MET A 100 -16.59 -4.81 2.99
CA MET A 100 -15.44 -4.08 3.53
C MET A 100 -14.40 -3.77 2.44
N LEU A 101 -14.03 -4.75 1.61
CA LEU A 101 -13.07 -4.53 0.52
C LEU A 101 -13.60 -3.54 -0.52
N ASP A 102 -14.89 -3.62 -0.87
CA ASP A 102 -15.52 -2.67 -1.79
C ASP A 102 -15.54 -1.25 -1.22
N ALA A 103 -15.79 -1.10 0.08
CA ALA A 103 -15.72 0.19 0.76
C ALA A 103 -14.29 0.74 0.78
N CYS A 104 -13.27 -0.09 1.08
CA CYS A 104 -11.87 0.30 1.00
C CYS A 104 -11.49 0.71 -0.44
N ALA A 105 -11.94 -0.03 -1.46
CA ALA A 105 -11.68 0.29 -2.86
C ALA A 105 -12.31 1.64 -3.28
N ARG A 106 -13.50 1.98 -2.78
CA ARG A 106 -14.09 3.32 -3.01
C ARG A 106 -13.25 4.44 -2.41
N ILE A 107 -12.74 4.25 -1.18
CA ILE A 107 -11.81 5.21 -0.54
C ILE A 107 -10.53 5.32 -1.36
N ASP A 108 -9.99 4.21 -1.81
CA ASP A 108 -8.75 4.15 -2.61
C ASP A 108 -8.91 4.92 -3.91
N ALA A 109 -9.96 4.65 -4.69
CA ALA A 109 -10.27 5.33 -5.93
C ALA A 109 -10.49 6.86 -5.77
N SER A 110 -10.98 7.30 -4.59
CA SER A 110 -11.13 8.72 -4.28
C SER A 110 -9.82 9.40 -3.84
N SER A 111 -8.81 8.62 -3.47
CA SER A 111 -7.58 9.09 -2.83
C SER A 111 -6.36 9.06 -3.75
N PHE A 112 -6.38 8.19 -4.76
CA PHE A 112 -5.26 7.96 -5.68
C PHE A 112 -5.70 8.12 -7.14
N PRO A 113 -4.77 8.49 -8.03
CA PRO A 113 -5.02 8.45 -9.48
C PRO A 113 -5.44 7.05 -9.94
N ALA A 114 -6.26 6.96 -10.99
CA ALA A 114 -6.79 5.70 -11.50
C ALA A 114 -5.72 4.64 -11.81
N THR A 115 -4.55 5.08 -12.27
CA THR A 115 -3.39 4.19 -12.55
C THR A 115 -2.78 3.55 -11.31
N TRP A 116 -3.07 4.07 -10.12
CA TRP A 116 -2.53 3.64 -8.83
C TRP A 116 -3.60 3.21 -7.84
N SER A 117 -4.88 3.38 -8.18
CA SER A 117 -5.98 2.95 -7.31
C SER A 117 -6.07 1.43 -7.29
N LEU A 118 -6.40 0.89 -6.11
CA LEU A 118 -6.58 -0.54 -5.90
C LEU A 118 -8.07 -0.87 -5.84
N ASP A 119 -8.52 -1.80 -6.66
CA ASP A 119 -9.83 -2.40 -6.54
C ASP A 119 -9.88 -3.45 -5.41
N ALA A 120 -11.05 -4.00 -5.15
CA ALA A 120 -11.25 -5.00 -4.09
C ALA A 120 -10.38 -6.27 -4.30
N ARG A 121 -10.09 -6.64 -5.56
CA ARG A 121 -9.23 -7.77 -5.90
C ARG A 121 -7.78 -7.45 -5.57
N ALA A 122 -7.28 -6.31 -6.01
CA ALA A 122 -5.92 -5.87 -5.75
C ALA A 122 -5.66 -5.68 -4.25
N LEU A 123 -6.64 -5.16 -3.49
CA LEU A 123 -6.56 -5.06 -2.02
C LEU A 123 -6.47 -6.43 -1.34
N ARG A 124 -7.22 -7.42 -1.83
CA ARG A 124 -7.12 -8.80 -1.35
C ARG A 124 -5.75 -9.39 -1.65
N ASP A 125 -5.28 -9.22 -2.89
CA ASP A 125 -4.00 -9.76 -3.34
C ASP A 125 -2.85 -9.10 -2.55
N ALA A 126 -2.92 -7.80 -2.28
CA ALA A 126 -1.99 -7.10 -1.39
C ALA A 126 -2.03 -7.63 0.06
N ALA A 127 -3.22 -7.91 0.60
CA ALA A 127 -3.35 -8.47 1.94
C ALA A 127 -2.66 -9.84 2.04
N THR A 128 -2.88 -10.71 1.05
CA THR A 128 -2.33 -12.07 1.03
C THR A 128 -0.86 -12.15 0.62
N ALA A 129 -0.24 -11.03 0.22
CA ALA A 129 1.18 -10.96 -0.10
C ALA A 129 2.09 -11.15 1.13
N THR A 130 1.56 -11.04 2.34
CA THR A 130 2.28 -11.29 3.59
C THR A 130 1.59 -12.37 4.43
N PRO A 131 2.35 -13.21 5.16
CA PRO A 131 1.77 -14.30 5.97
C PRO A 131 0.80 -13.81 7.03
N ARG A 132 1.06 -12.63 7.59
CA ARG A 132 0.19 -11.97 8.58
C ARG A 132 -0.20 -10.61 8.02
N HIS A 133 -1.49 -10.31 8.03
CA HIS A 133 -2.00 -9.03 7.52
C HIS A 133 -3.23 -8.59 8.31
N ARG A 134 -3.51 -7.27 8.26
CA ARG A 134 -4.68 -6.70 8.92
C ARG A 134 -5.12 -5.42 8.23
N PHE A 135 -6.42 -5.29 8.06
CA PHE A 135 -7.08 -4.03 7.74
C PHE A 135 -7.46 -3.30 9.02
N PHE A 136 -7.19 -2.01 9.06
CA PHE A 136 -7.72 -1.07 10.04
C PHE A 136 -8.64 -0.12 9.29
N THR A 137 -9.87 0.03 9.74
CA THR A 137 -10.87 0.89 9.08
C THR A 137 -11.45 1.88 10.09
N VAL A 138 -11.71 3.09 9.64
CA VAL A 138 -12.38 4.15 10.41
C VAL A 138 -13.70 4.48 9.73
N THR A 139 -14.78 4.47 10.50
CA THR A 139 -16.09 4.98 10.06
C THR A 139 -16.28 6.42 10.53
N ALA A 140 -17.03 7.23 9.77
CA ALA A 140 -17.46 8.54 10.22
C ALA A 140 -18.32 8.39 11.49
N THR A 141 -17.99 9.11 12.57
CA THR A 141 -18.92 9.24 13.68
C THR A 141 -20.13 10.04 13.21
N HIS A 142 -21.32 9.63 13.63
CA HIS A 142 -22.61 10.25 13.30
C HIS A 142 -22.54 11.78 13.38
N GLY A 143 -22.74 12.45 12.25
CA GLY A 143 -22.77 13.90 12.13
C GLY A 143 -22.63 14.43 10.71
N ASP A 144 -21.97 13.70 9.83
CA ASP A 144 -21.65 14.14 8.47
C ASP A 144 -22.31 13.28 7.34
N THR A 145 -23.29 12.46 7.66
CA THR A 145 -24.04 11.71 6.65
C THR A 145 -25.42 12.35 6.49
N ASP A 146 -25.61 13.07 5.38
CA ASP A 146 -26.96 13.32 4.86
C ASP A 146 -27.61 11.98 4.53
N GLY A 147 -28.49 11.56 5.41
CA GLY A 147 -29.56 10.60 5.27
C GLY A 147 -29.34 9.31 4.49
N ASP A 148 -29.59 8.22 5.21
CA ASP A 148 -30.05 6.94 4.66
C ASP A 148 -29.02 6.08 3.97
N THR A 149 -28.41 5.17 4.74
CA THR A 149 -28.23 3.75 4.42
C THR A 149 -27.35 3.05 5.47
N ASP A 150 -27.63 1.79 5.75
CA ASP A 150 -26.95 0.80 6.61
C ASP A 150 -25.47 0.51 6.26
N ASP A 151 -24.85 1.27 5.38
CA ASP A 151 -23.43 1.16 5.00
C ASP A 151 -22.67 2.31 5.69
N GLU A 152 -22.19 2.06 6.92
CA GLU A 152 -21.28 2.98 7.62
C GLU A 152 -20.16 3.43 6.66
N ALA A 153 -20.29 4.62 6.10
CA ALA A 153 -19.34 5.13 5.13
C ALA A 153 -17.94 5.20 5.75
N LEU A 154 -16.99 4.46 5.23
CA LEU A 154 -15.61 4.51 5.71
C LEU A 154 -15.03 5.91 5.47
N SER A 155 -14.38 6.45 6.49
CA SER A 155 -13.60 7.69 6.41
C SER A 155 -12.16 7.44 5.95
N GLY A 156 -11.64 6.24 6.18
CA GLY A 156 -10.30 5.83 5.78
C GLY A 156 -10.01 4.39 6.15
N TYR A 157 -8.92 3.88 5.57
CA TYR A 157 -8.42 2.56 5.91
C TYR A 157 -6.90 2.49 5.82
N LEU A 158 -6.33 1.50 6.50
CA LEU A 158 -4.94 1.10 6.40
C LEU A 158 -4.87 -0.42 6.28
N LEU A 159 -4.11 -0.90 5.28
CA LEU A 159 -3.70 -2.29 5.16
C LEU A 159 -2.25 -2.40 5.58
N CYS A 160 -1.95 -3.27 6.52
CA CYS A 160 -0.58 -3.64 6.85
C CYS A 160 -0.40 -5.15 6.85
N GLY A 161 0.83 -5.55 6.63
CA GLY A 161 1.27 -6.92 6.66
C GLY A 161 2.55 -7.10 7.45
N ALA A 162 2.91 -8.34 7.73
CA ALA A 162 4.16 -8.68 8.40
C ALA A 162 4.67 -10.05 7.95
N ASP A 163 5.98 -10.15 7.82
CA ASP A 163 6.72 -11.42 7.83
C ASP A 163 7.19 -11.77 9.26
N SER A 164 8.22 -12.60 9.39
CA SER A 164 8.79 -12.97 10.69
C SER A 164 9.61 -11.85 11.35
N THR A 165 10.05 -10.86 10.59
CA THR A 165 11.04 -9.85 11.00
C THR A 165 10.54 -8.43 10.83
N HIS A 166 9.79 -8.16 9.76
CA HIS A 166 9.41 -6.82 9.35
C HIS A 166 7.90 -6.66 9.23
N GLY A 167 7.41 -5.46 9.55
CA GLY A 167 6.08 -5.01 9.25
C GLY A 167 6.08 -4.09 8.02
N PHE A 168 4.97 -4.05 7.29
CA PHE A 168 4.80 -3.27 6.07
C PHE A 168 3.49 -2.49 6.13
N ILE A 169 3.56 -1.18 5.98
CA ILE A 169 2.38 -0.36 5.71
C ILE A 169 2.15 -0.44 4.20
N GLN A 170 1.27 -1.35 3.80
CA GLN A 170 1.06 -1.67 2.39
C GLN A 170 0.17 -0.64 1.68
N ARG A 171 -0.82 -0.10 2.41
CA ARG A 171 -1.71 0.93 1.89
C ARG A 171 -2.30 1.76 3.03
N LEU A 172 -2.39 3.07 2.83
CA LEU A 172 -3.08 4.00 3.73
C LEU A 172 -3.83 5.03 2.89
N ALA A 173 -5.15 5.10 3.08
CA ALA A 173 -5.99 6.06 2.39
C ALA A 173 -7.02 6.68 3.35
N VAL A 174 -7.25 7.98 3.20
CA VAL A 174 -8.27 8.74 3.91
C VAL A 174 -9.10 9.50 2.88
N HIS A 175 -10.42 9.34 2.95
CA HIS A 175 -11.34 10.02 2.06
C HIS A 175 -11.04 11.53 2.01
N PRO A 176 -10.97 12.18 0.83
CA PRO A 176 -10.54 13.57 0.69
C PRO A 176 -11.28 14.54 1.64
N ARG A 177 -12.59 14.37 1.82
CA ARG A 177 -13.41 15.21 2.73
C ARG A 177 -13.12 15.01 4.22
N GLN A 178 -12.38 13.94 4.58
CA GLN A 178 -12.08 13.58 5.97
C GLN A 178 -10.59 13.77 6.32
N ARG A 179 -9.82 14.34 5.40
CA ARG A 179 -8.39 14.64 5.62
C ARG A 179 -8.19 15.74 6.68
N ALA A 180 -6.97 15.84 7.19
CA ALA A 180 -6.56 16.80 8.22
C ALA A 180 -7.29 16.69 9.58
N ARG A 181 -8.02 15.59 9.83
CA ARG A 181 -8.73 15.30 11.09
C ARG A 181 -7.98 14.31 12.00
N GLY A 182 -6.73 13.92 11.67
CA GLY A 182 -5.94 12.96 12.47
C GLY A 182 -6.18 11.48 12.12
N ILE A 183 -7.12 11.12 11.24
CA ILE A 183 -7.50 9.74 10.90
C ILE A 183 -6.28 8.91 10.46
N ALA A 184 -5.44 9.45 9.57
CA ALA A 184 -4.25 8.75 9.10
C ALA A 184 -3.27 8.43 10.23
N ARG A 185 -3.09 9.36 11.18
CA ARG A 185 -2.23 9.18 12.36
C ARG A 185 -2.78 8.08 13.26
N GLU A 186 -4.09 8.06 13.50
CA GLU A 186 -4.75 7.05 14.34
C GLU A 186 -4.63 5.65 13.69
N LEU A 187 -4.95 5.53 12.40
CA LEU A 187 -4.79 4.28 11.66
C LEU A 187 -3.36 3.75 11.73
N LEU A 188 -2.38 4.64 11.54
CA LEU A 188 -0.97 4.29 11.60
C LEU A 188 -0.56 3.87 13.02
N ALA A 189 -0.99 4.58 14.06
CA ALA A 189 -0.69 4.23 15.45
C ALA A 189 -1.24 2.83 15.81
N ARG A 190 -2.50 2.53 15.43
CA ARG A 190 -3.10 1.20 15.64
C ARG A 190 -2.36 0.09 14.90
N SER A 191 -1.96 0.34 13.65
CA SER A 191 -1.23 -0.64 12.86
C SER A 191 0.17 -0.90 13.43
N LEU A 192 0.88 0.14 13.85
CA LEU A 192 2.19 0.01 14.49
C LEU A 192 2.09 -0.73 15.85
N GLY A 193 1.03 -0.48 16.63
CA GLY A 193 0.74 -1.22 17.85
C GLY A 193 0.55 -2.71 17.60
N TRP A 194 -0.21 -3.06 16.55
CA TRP A 194 -0.38 -4.46 16.16
C TRP A 194 0.94 -5.09 15.68
N LEU A 195 1.71 -4.39 14.85
CA LEU A 195 3.03 -4.86 14.39
C LEU A 195 3.98 -5.07 15.57
N GLY A 196 4.01 -4.14 16.54
CA GLY A 196 4.80 -4.29 17.77
C GLY A 196 4.38 -5.51 18.60
N ALA A 197 3.07 -5.76 18.72
CA ALA A 197 2.54 -6.95 19.41
C ALA A 197 2.90 -8.27 18.71
N LEU A 198 3.16 -8.25 17.39
CA LEU A 198 3.69 -9.40 16.65
C LEU A 198 5.18 -9.64 16.89
N GLY A 199 5.89 -8.72 17.54
CA GLY A 199 7.31 -8.82 17.81
C GLY A 199 8.22 -8.58 16.60
N VAL A 200 7.71 -7.94 15.52
CA VAL A 200 8.56 -7.59 14.38
C VAL A 200 9.54 -6.47 14.76
N ARG A 201 10.70 -6.45 14.12
CA ARG A 201 11.80 -5.55 14.49
C ARG A 201 11.60 -4.11 14.01
N SER A 202 11.03 -3.96 12.83
CA SER A 202 10.82 -2.65 12.19
C SER A 202 9.55 -2.64 11.34
N ALA A 203 9.06 -1.44 11.03
CA ALA A 203 8.00 -1.22 10.04
C ALA A 203 8.54 -0.44 8.84
N TRP A 204 8.12 -0.83 7.67
CA TRP A 204 8.51 -0.26 6.39
C TRP A 204 7.32 0.35 5.66
N VAL A 205 7.56 1.45 4.98
CA VAL A 205 6.58 2.11 4.11
C VAL A 205 7.31 2.81 2.97
N ASN A 206 6.64 2.93 1.84
CA ASN A 206 7.12 3.77 0.74
C ASN A 206 6.07 4.81 0.35
N THR A 207 6.53 5.91 -0.22
CA THR A 207 5.68 6.97 -0.77
C THR A 207 6.42 7.74 -1.85
N GLU A 208 5.70 8.51 -2.65
CA GLU A 208 6.27 9.43 -3.62
C GLU A 208 7.12 10.50 -2.93
N PRO A 209 8.23 10.96 -3.55
CA PRO A 209 9.11 11.96 -2.95
C PRO A 209 8.44 13.34 -2.81
N ASP A 210 7.41 13.63 -3.59
CA ASP A 210 6.61 14.87 -3.58
C ASP A 210 5.33 14.76 -2.73
N ASN A 211 5.02 13.59 -2.17
CA ASN A 211 3.90 13.42 -1.25
C ASN A 211 4.21 13.98 0.15
N ALA A 212 4.19 15.31 0.24
CA ALA A 212 4.53 16.03 1.46
C ALA A 212 3.66 15.61 2.67
N ALA A 213 2.38 15.31 2.45
CA ALA A 213 1.46 14.89 3.51
C ALA A 213 1.84 13.53 4.11
N ALA A 214 2.15 12.54 3.25
CA ALA A 214 2.59 11.22 3.70
C ALA A 214 3.95 11.29 4.38
N LEU A 215 4.91 12.03 3.81
CA LEU A 215 6.23 12.23 4.41
C LEU A 215 6.13 12.89 5.79
N HIS A 216 5.31 13.93 5.94
CA HIS A 216 5.09 14.58 7.24
C HIS A 216 4.50 13.60 8.26
N LEU A 217 3.50 12.80 7.86
CA LEU A 217 2.90 11.78 8.72
C LEU A 217 3.95 10.75 9.18
N TYR A 218 4.68 10.15 8.25
CA TYR A 218 5.62 9.07 8.58
C TYR A 218 6.81 9.58 9.39
N LEU A 219 7.44 10.68 8.99
CA LEU A 219 8.54 11.27 9.74
C LEU A 219 8.09 11.71 11.15
N GLY A 220 6.92 12.33 11.26
CA GLY A 220 6.32 12.73 12.54
C GLY A 220 5.90 11.57 13.44
N THR A 221 5.87 10.35 12.92
CA THR A 221 5.59 9.12 13.69
C THR A 221 6.81 8.22 13.87
N GLY A 222 8.02 8.76 13.65
CA GLY A 222 9.29 8.10 13.97
C GLY A 222 9.84 7.21 12.86
N PHE A 223 9.29 7.28 11.64
CA PHE A 223 9.95 6.72 10.48
C PHE A 223 11.14 7.59 10.06
N GLN A 224 12.13 6.97 9.50
CA GLN A 224 13.35 7.60 8.96
C GLN A 224 13.49 7.22 7.49
N ARG A 225 14.02 8.13 6.67
CA ARG A 225 14.31 7.81 5.28
C ARG A 225 15.40 6.76 5.19
N HIS A 226 15.17 5.71 4.44
CA HIS A 226 16.20 4.74 4.12
C HIS A 226 17.14 5.30 3.05
N ALA A 227 18.42 4.89 3.07
CA ALA A 227 19.41 5.36 2.11
C ALA A 227 19.10 4.92 0.68
N THR A 228 18.47 3.74 0.52
CA THR A 228 18.10 3.19 -0.78
C THR A 228 16.65 3.51 -1.08
N GLY A 229 16.39 4.14 -2.24
CA GLY A 229 15.05 4.33 -2.79
C GLY A 229 14.50 3.08 -3.47
N LEU A 230 13.27 3.20 -3.94
CA LEU A 230 12.62 2.20 -4.77
C LEU A 230 12.22 2.80 -6.12
N VAL A 231 12.15 1.96 -7.13
CA VAL A 231 11.65 2.33 -8.45
C VAL A 231 10.58 1.35 -8.92
N VAL A 232 9.61 1.87 -9.63
CA VAL A 232 8.72 1.09 -10.49
C VAL A 232 9.22 1.29 -11.91
N VAL A 233 9.46 0.22 -12.63
CA VAL A 233 9.89 0.28 -14.03
C VAL A 233 8.81 -0.30 -14.92
N GLU A 234 8.70 0.25 -16.15
CA GLU A 234 7.71 -0.22 -17.11
C GLU A 234 8.30 -0.28 -18.53
N ARG A 235 7.71 -1.14 -19.35
CA ARG A 235 8.00 -1.25 -20.77
C ARG A 235 6.73 -1.60 -21.54
N ALA A 236 6.48 -0.89 -22.66
CA ALA A 236 5.46 -1.28 -23.61
C ALA A 236 5.94 -2.49 -24.44
N ALA A 237 4.99 -3.32 -24.87
CA ALA A 237 5.27 -4.26 -25.96
C ALA A 237 5.58 -3.44 -27.23
N ALA A 238 6.55 -3.91 -27.99
CA ALA A 238 6.92 -3.28 -29.26
C ALA A 238 5.87 -3.57 -30.34
#